data_82d2f96898d091fa9fd505888876c9a4
#
_entry.id   82d2f96898d091fa9fd505888876c9a4
#
_cell.length_a   1.000
_cell.length_b   1.000
_cell.length_c   1.000
_cell.angle_alpha   90.00
_cell.angle_beta   90.00
_cell.angle_gamma   90.00
#
_symmetry.space_group_name_H-M   'P 1'
#
loop_
_entity.id
_entity.type
_entity.pdbx_description
1 polymer ?
#
loop_
_entity_poly.entity_id
_entity_poly.type
_entity_poly.pdbx_seq_one_letter_code
_entity_poly.pdbx_strand_id
1 'polypeptide(L)'
;STLVFVPGVREVNLVCDALAGHNVFPLHGKQTTAEQDAALYTEEQRIVVATSIAESSLTVPGVRVVVDAGLSRVPRRDAQRGMSGLVTVSTSKSSADQRAGRAGREAPGTVIRCYSQDDYQHFSPHTTPEILSADLTQAALFLDCWGAGPDFPLLDPPPAQALSLIHISEPTRLLS
;
A
#
# COMPACT_ATOMS: atom_id res chain seq x y z
N SER A 1 10.50 4.49 20.17
CA SER A 1 10.85 4.51 18.72
C SER A 1 9.89 5.39 17.93
N THR A 2 10.34 5.87 16.78
CA THR A 2 9.56 6.69 15.84
C THR A 2 9.29 5.90 14.58
N LEU A 3 8.05 5.94 14.07
CA LEU A 3 7.66 5.34 12.79
C LEU A 3 7.23 6.45 11.82
N VAL A 4 7.91 6.52 10.67
CA VAL A 4 7.66 7.51 9.63
C VAL A 4 7.01 6.83 8.43
N PHE A 5 5.83 7.26 8.03
CA PHE A 5 5.13 6.75 6.85
C PHE A 5 5.37 7.64 5.64
N VAL A 6 5.88 7.02 4.56
CA VAL A 6 6.10 7.65 3.25
C VAL A 6 5.53 6.78 2.12
N PRO A 7 5.24 7.35 0.92
CA PRO A 7 4.48 6.62 -0.10
C PRO A 7 5.24 5.49 -0.79
N GLY A 8 6.57 5.54 -0.86
CA GLY A 8 7.32 4.57 -1.64
C GLY A 8 8.78 4.42 -1.25
N VAL A 9 9.45 3.43 -1.85
CA VAL A 9 10.85 3.08 -1.54
C VAL A 9 11.81 4.24 -1.80
N ARG A 10 11.56 5.02 -2.86
CA ARG A 10 12.38 6.21 -3.16
C ARG A 10 12.34 7.20 -2.00
N GLU A 11 11.16 7.49 -1.50
CA GLU A 11 10.96 8.41 -0.39
C GLU A 11 11.51 7.83 0.92
N VAL A 12 11.43 6.50 1.13
CA VAL A 12 12.10 5.83 2.25
C VAL A 12 13.59 6.11 2.23
N ASN A 13 14.25 5.89 1.09
CA ASN A 13 15.69 6.12 0.95
C ASN A 13 16.05 7.60 1.17
N LEU A 14 15.31 8.53 0.57
CA LEU A 14 15.54 9.97 0.74
C LEU A 14 15.47 10.41 2.21
N VAL A 15 14.50 9.90 2.96
CA VAL A 15 14.36 10.22 4.39
C VAL A 15 15.46 9.55 5.22
N CYS A 16 15.80 8.29 4.91
CA CYS A 16 16.93 7.62 5.58
C CYS A 16 18.25 8.35 5.35
N ASP A 17 18.53 8.79 4.12
CA ASP A 17 19.73 9.56 3.78
C ASP A 17 19.75 10.92 4.51
N ALA A 18 18.60 11.60 4.59
CA ALA A 18 18.49 12.86 5.31
C ALA A 18 18.69 12.71 6.84
N LEU A 19 18.43 11.51 7.36
CA LEU A 19 18.61 11.18 8.77
C LEU A 19 19.93 10.44 9.03
N ALA A 20 20.88 10.49 8.09
CA ALA A 20 22.20 9.88 8.26
C ALA A 20 22.87 10.39 9.55
N GLY A 21 23.37 9.46 10.36
CA GLY A 21 23.92 9.77 11.71
C GLY A 21 22.96 9.47 12.87
N HIS A 22 21.70 9.16 12.58
CA HIS A 22 20.74 8.63 13.55
C HIS A 22 20.58 7.12 13.38
N ASN A 23 20.03 6.45 14.39
CA ASN A 23 19.67 5.03 14.31
C ASN A 23 18.39 4.88 13.46
N VAL A 24 18.53 4.85 12.14
CA VAL A 24 17.43 4.85 11.17
C VAL A 24 17.42 3.55 10.36
N PHE A 25 16.23 2.97 10.18
CA PHE A 25 16.00 1.74 9.41
C PHE A 25 14.94 1.96 8.35
N PRO A 26 15.20 1.57 7.09
CA PRO A 26 14.16 1.45 6.08
C PRO A 26 13.25 0.25 6.37
N LEU A 27 11.97 0.32 5.98
CA LEU A 27 11.04 -0.81 6.07
C LEU A 27 10.06 -0.80 4.89
N HIS A 28 10.25 -1.73 3.96
CA HIS A 28 9.44 -1.85 2.75
C HIS A 28 9.44 -3.29 2.19
N GLY A 29 8.45 -3.61 1.35
CA GLY A 29 8.23 -4.97 0.84
C GLY A 29 9.28 -5.51 -0.15
N LYS A 30 10.27 -4.71 -0.57
CA LYS A 30 11.38 -5.17 -1.43
C LYS A 30 12.60 -5.65 -0.65
N GLN A 31 12.57 -5.54 0.68
CA GLN A 31 13.65 -5.99 1.54
C GLN A 31 13.55 -7.50 1.80
N THR A 32 14.69 -8.10 2.09
CA THR A 32 14.76 -9.46 2.63
C THR A 32 14.18 -9.52 4.04
N THR A 33 13.80 -10.70 4.47
CA THR A 33 13.30 -10.94 5.84
C THR A 33 14.32 -10.47 6.89
N ALA A 34 15.61 -10.76 6.68
CA ALA A 34 16.67 -10.36 7.61
C ALA A 34 16.80 -8.83 7.76
N GLU A 35 16.64 -8.08 6.66
CA GLU A 35 16.65 -6.61 6.70
C GLU A 35 15.40 -6.05 7.41
N GLN A 36 14.24 -6.67 7.20
CA GLN A 36 13.02 -6.30 7.90
C GLN A 36 13.13 -6.60 9.40
N ASP A 37 13.67 -7.76 9.76
CA ASP A 37 13.89 -8.16 11.14
C ASP A 37 14.84 -7.20 11.88
N ALA A 38 15.89 -6.72 11.23
CA ALA A 38 16.78 -5.71 11.78
C ALA A 38 16.04 -4.40 12.13
N ALA A 39 15.06 -3.99 11.31
CA ALA A 39 14.23 -2.82 11.59
C ALA A 39 13.21 -3.08 12.72
N LEU A 40 12.77 -4.34 12.92
CA LEU A 40 11.71 -4.70 13.85
C LEU A 40 12.23 -5.05 15.26
N TYR A 41 13.36 -5.74 15.36
CA TYR A 41 13.79 -6.42 16.60
C TYR A 41 15.05 -5.82 17.24
N THR A 42 15.44 -4.59 16.90
CA THR A 42 16.49 -3.92 17.67
C THR A 42 15.95 -3.39 19.01
N GLU A 43 16.71 -3.56 20.06
CA GLU A 43 16.36 -3.11 21.44
C GLU A 43 16.54 -1.59 21.61
N GLU A 44 17.35 -0.97 20.77
CA GLU A 44 17.63 0.45 20.87
C GLU A 44 16.49 1.32 20.34
N GLN A 45 16.44 2.56 20.84
CA GLN A 45 15.55 3.58 20.30
C GLN A 45 15.95 3.89 18.86
N ARG A 46 14.98 3.83 17.93
CA ARG A 46 15.21 3.95 16.50
C ARG A 46 14.15 4.75 15.79
N ILE A 47 14.48 5.16 14.57
CA ILE A 47 13.55 5.71 13.61
C ILE A 47 13.35 4.66 12.52
N VAL A 48 12.12 4.23 12.29
CA VAL A 48 11.78 3.32 11.17
C VAL A 48 11.04 4.12 10.11
N VAL A 49 11.59 4.18 8.90
CA VAL A 49 10.98 4.85 7.76
C VAL A 49 10.33 3.78 6.87
N ALA A 50 9.00 3.79 6.82
CA ALA A 50 8.23 2.71 6.23
C ALA A 50 7.27 3.15 5.14
N THR A 51 7.00 2.24 4.21
CA THR A 51 5.83 2.31 3.34
C THR A 51 4.58 1.79 4.07
N SER A 52 3.45 1.66 3.37
CA SER A 52 2.21 1.10 3.91
C SER A 52 2.34 -0.32 4.51
N ILE A 53 3.47 -1.01 4.32
CA ILE A 53 3.72 -2.33 4.91
C ILE A 53 3.62 -2.32 6.45
N ALA A 54 4.00 -1.22 7.08
CA ALA A 54 3.90 -1.04 8.53
C ALA A 54 2.51 -0.57 9.00
N GLU A 55 1.57 -0.37 8.09
CA GLU A 55 0.20 0.05 8.40
C GLU A 55 -0.64 -1.11 8.94
N SER A 56 -0.55 -2.28 8.32
CA SER A 56 -1.32 -3.47 8.71
C SER A 56 -0.50 -4.74 8.78
N SER A 57 0.47 -4.94 7.88
CA SER A 57 1.16 -6.21 7.69
C SER A 57 2.25 -6.47 8.72
N LEU A 58 3.01 -5.44 9.11
CA LEU A 58 4.09 -5.56 10.09
C LEU A 58 3.83 -4.69 11.31
N THR A 59 4.19 -5.20 12.48
CA THR A 59 4.14 -4.45 13.73
C THR A 59 5.55 -4.05 14.16
N VAL A 60 5.80 -2.74 14.24
CA VAL A 60 7.04 -2.19 14.79
C VAL A 60 6.87 -2.03 16.30
N PRO A 61 7.59 -2.79 17.14
CA PRO A 61 7.44 -2.70 18.58
C PRO A 61 7.97 -1.37 19.14
N GLY A 62 7.40 -0.92 20.25
CA GLY A 62 7.88 0.25 21.00
C GLY A 62 7.69 1.60 20.30
N VAL A 63 6.79 1.70 19.32
CA VAL A 63 6.48 2.96 18.63
C VAL A 63 5.72 3.88 19.57
N ARG A 64 6.24 5.10 19.75
CA ARG A 64 5.63 6.19 20.52
C ARG A 64 5.32 7.43 19.72
N VAL A 65 6.02 7.58 18.60
CA VAL A 65 5.81 8.71 17.69
C VAL A 65 5.55 8.18 16.30
N VAL A 66 4.51 8.66 15.68
CA VAL A 66 4.19 8.41 14.26
C VAL A 66 4.30 9.74 13.52
N VAL A 67 5.04 9.73 12.41
CA VAL A 67 5.08 10.84 11.44
C VAL A 67 4.43 10.35 10.16
N ASP A 68 3.34 10.98 9.73
CA ASP A 68 2.58 10.56 8.55
C ASP A 68 2.64 11.63 7.45
N ALA A 69 3.24 11.28 6.31
CA ALA A 69 3.30 12.15 5.14
C ALA A 69 1.93 12.35 4.44
N GLY A 70 0.90 11.59 4.80
CA GLY A 70 -0.43 11.70 4.21
C GLY A 70 -0.54 11.17 2.78
N LEU A 71 0.45 10.40 2.34
CA LEU A 71 0.55 9.91 0.97
C LEU A 71 0.58 8.38 0.93
N SER A 72 0.04 7.82 -0.18
CA SER A 72 0.04 6.38 -0.48
C SER A 72 0.36 6.15 -1.95
N ARG A 73 0.88 4.97 -2.28
CA ARG A 73 1.01 4.50 -3.66
C ARG A 73 -0.08 3.48 -3.95
N VAL A 74 -0.83 3.73 -5.02
CA VAL A 74 -1.91 2.85 -5.48
C VAL A 74 -1.66 2.42 -6.93
N PRO A 75 -2.01 1.18 -7.29
CA PRO A 75 -1.98 0.75 -8.66
C PRO A 75 -3.03 1.53 -9.47
N ARG A 76 -2.67 1.97 -10.66
CA ARG A 76 -3.57 2.62 -11.60
C ARG A 76 -3.32 2.09 -13.00
N ARG A 77 -4.40 1.73 -13.67
CA ARG A 77 -4.37 1.33 -15.08
C ARG A 77 -4.77 2.53 -15.95
N ASP A 78 -3.92 2.87 -16.91
CA ASP A 78 -4.28 3.76 -18.02
C ASP A 78 -4.90 2.89 -19.11
N ALA A 79 -6.24 2.88 -19.19
CA ALA A 79 -6.98 2.06 -20.15
C ALA A 79 -6.72 2.46 -21.61
N GLN A 80 -6.35 3.75 -21.87
CA GLN A 80 -6.07 4.22 -23.22
C GLN A 80 -4.70 3.76 -23.73
N ARG A 81 -3.73 3.64 -22.82
CA ARG A 81 -2.35 3.26 -23.15
C ARG A 81 -2.06 1.79 -22.87
N GLY A 82 -2.98 1.05 -22.24
CA GLY A 82 -2.77 -0.33 -21.83
C GLY A 82 -1.64 -0.49 -20.79
N MET A 83 -1.27 0.59 -20.10
CA MET A 83 -0.16 0.57 -19.14
C MET A 83 -0.69 0.59 -17.72
N SER A 84 -0.08 -0.24 -16.88
CA SER A 84 -0.31 -0.25 -15.43
C SER A 84 0.89 0.34 -14.69
N GLY A 85 0.64 1.15 -13.67
CA GLY A 85 1.70 1.79 -12.89
C GLY A 85 1.24 2.14 -11.48
N LEU A 86 2.19 2.52 -10.63
CA LEU A 86 1.92 3.04 -9.29
C LEU A 86 1.90 4.55 -9.32
N VAL A 87 0.81 5.15 -8.88
CA VAL A 87 0.68 6.60 -8.70
C VAL A 87 0.66 6.97 -7.23
N THR A 88 1.25 8.11 -6.89
CA THR A 88 1.18 8.67 -5.53
C THR A 88 -0.09 9.50 -5.43
N VAL A 89 -0.87 9.23 -4.40
CA VAL A 89 -2.12 9.90 -4.07
C VAL A 89 -2.17 10.25 -2.59
N SER A 90 -3.10 11.11 -2.18
CA SER A 90 -3.41 11.28 -0.77
C SER A 90 -3.91 9.97 -0.17
N THR A 91 -3.49 9.68 1.05
CA THR A 91 -3.97 8.50 1.77
C THR A 91 -5.47 8.63 2.09
N SER A 92 -6.14 7.55 2.46
CA SER A 92 -7.51 7.61 2.96
C SER A 92 -7.54 7.98 4.45
N LYS A 93 -8.71 8.46 4.94
CA LYS A 93 -8.92 8.74 6.36
C LYS A 93 -8.72 7.48 7.20
N SER A 94 -9.26 6.34 6.75
CA SER A 94 -9.09 5.05 7.45
C SER A 94 -7.63 4.63 7.53
N SER A 95 -6.85 4.82 6.48
CA SER A 95 -5.41 4.53 6.47
C SER A 95 -4.64 5.47 7.40
N ALA A 96 -4.92 6.78 7.34
CA ALA A 96 -4.31 7.76 8.25
C ALA A 96 -4.59 7.44 9.73
N ASP A 97 -5.79 6.97 10.05
CA ASP A 97 -6.17 6.58 11.42
C ASP A 97 -5.50 5.26 11.84
N GLN A 98 -5.35 4.29 10.94
CA GLN A 98 -4.57 3.07 11.20
C GLN A 98 -3.10 3.38 11.49
N ARG A 99 -2.48 4.28 10.70
CA ARG A 99 -1.11 4.76 10.93
C ARG A 99 -0.99 5.46 12.28
N ALA A 100 -1.93 6.35 12.59
CA ALA A 100 -1.99 7.03 13.89
C ALA A 100 -2.09 6.04 15.06
N GLY A 101 -2.90 4.99 14.92
CA GLY A 101 -3.05 3.93 15.92
C GLY A 101 -1.77 3.18 16.24
N ARG A 102 -0.72 3.26 15.39
CA ARG A 102 0.58 2.66 15.68
C ARG A 102 1.32 3.35 16.83
N ALA A 103 1.12 4.65 17.02
CA ALA A 103 1.73 5.38 18.15
C ALA A 103 1.14 4.98 19.51
N GLY A 104 -0.16 4.68 19.54
CA GLY A 104 -0.91 4.39 20.77
C GLY A 104 -1.07 2.90 21.11
N ARG A 105 -0.38 2.00 20.42
CA ARG A 105 -0.65 0.56 20.55
C ARG A 105 -0.24 -0.03 21.90
N GLU A 106 0.90 0.38 22.43
CA GLU A 106 1.46 -0.16 23.68
C GLU A 106 1.33 0.79 24.86
N ALA A 107 1.29 2.10 24.60
CA ALA A 107 1.04 3.15 25.58
C ALA A 107 0.81 4.49 24.86
N PRO A 108 0.41 5.56 25.60
CA PRO A 108 0.17 6.87 24.99
C PRO A 108 1.32 7.33 24.09
N GLY A 109 1.01 7.80 22.90
CA GLY A 109 1.97 8.24 21.90
C GLY A 109 1.53 9.53 21.21
N THR A 110 2.38 10.03 20.31
CA THR A 110 2.16 11.26 19.57
C THR A 110 2.10 10.98 18.08
N VAL A 111 1.23 11.67 17.37
CA VAL A 111 1.11 11.61 15.91
C VAL A 111 1.38 12.99 15.33
N ILE A 112 2.33 13.06 14.39
CA ILE A 112 2.67 14.25 13.62
C ILE A 112 2.18 14.03 12.20
N ARG A 113 1.17 14.78 11.78
CA ARG A 113 0.63 14.76 10.42
C ARG A 113 1.30 15.83 9.58
N CYS A 114 1.96 15.46 8.48
CA CYS A 114 2.63 16.38 7.56
C CYS A 114 1.66 16.93 6.50
N TYR A 115 0.41 17.13 6.87
CA TYR A 115 -0.66 17.68 6.04
C TYR A 115 -1.61 18.49 6.91
N SER A 116 -2.31 19.44 6.30
CA SER A 116 -3.24 20.31 7.02
C SER A 116 -4.53 19.58 7.41
N GLN A 117 -5.29 20.17 8.33
CA GLN A 117 -6.62 19.67 8.66
C GLN A 117 -7.59 19.80 7.48
N ASP A 118 -7.39 20.81 6.66
CA ASP A 118 -8.16 21.02 5.44
C ASP A 118 -7.88 19.92 4.41
N ASP A 119 -6.61 19.60 4.17
CA ASP A 119 -6.24 18.45 3.31
C ASP A 119 -6.89 17.16 3.81
N TYR A 120 -6.84 16.90 5.12
CA TYR A 120 -7.46 15.71 5.71
C TYR A 120 -8.97 15.63 5.47
N GLN A 121 -9.68 16.76 5.48
CA GLN A 121 -11.12 16.77 5.18
C GLN A 121 -11.42 16.25 3.77
N HIS A 122 -10.53 16.51 2.81
CA HIS A 122 -10.64 16.10 1.41
C HIS A 122 -10.14 14.66 1.14
N PHE A 123 -9.54 14.00 2.13
CA PHE A 123 -9.14 12.59 1.98
C PHE A 123 -10.38 11.70 1.80
N SER A 124 -10.25 10.69 0.92
CA SER A 124 -11.27 9.65 0.77
C SER A 124 -11.54 8.95 2.10
N PRO A 125 -12.78 8.60 2.45
CA PRO A 125 -13.08 7.89 3.70
C PRO A 125 -12.31 6.57 3.82
N HIS A 126 -12.26 5.79 2.74
CA HIS A 126 -11.62 4.48 2.67
C HIS A 126 -10.72 4.36 1.45
N THR A 127 -9.77 3.43 1.52
CA THR A 127 -8.94 3.04 0.37
C THR A 127 -9.83 2.32 -0.65
N THR A 128 -9.72 2.69 -1.92
CA THR A 128 -10.42 2.00 -3.00
C THR A 128 -9.94 0.54 -3.06
N PRO A 129 -10.84 -0.45 -3.09
CA PRO A 129 -10.46 -1.84 -3.28
C PRO A 129 -9.62 -2.03 -4.54
N GLU A 130 -8.57 -2.84 -4.43
CA GLU A 130 -7.60 -3.03 -5.52
C GLU A 130 -8.26 -3.62 -6.77
N ILE A 131 -9.26 -4.47 -6.60
CA ILE A 131 -10.04 -5.07 -7.68
C ILE A 131 -10.71 -4.03 -8.60
N LEU A 132 -10.95 -2.82 -8.11
CA LEU A 132 -11.57 -1.74 -8.90
C LEU A 132 -10.55 -0.92 -9.72
N SER A 133 -9.26 -1.06 -9.47
CA SER A 133 -8.22 -0.19 -10.05
C SER A 133 -7.03 -0.94 -10.65
N ALA A 134 -6.78 -2.19 -10.24
CA ALA A 134 -5.67 -3.01 -10.73
C ALA A 134 -5.95 -3.64 -12.10
N ASP A 135 -4.89 -4.16 -12.70
CA ASP A 135 -4.99 -5.05 -13.85
C ASP A 135 -5.43 -6.44 -13.37
N LEU A 136 -6.60 -6.88 -13.82
CA LEU A 136 -7.20 -8.15 -13.41
C LEU A 136 -6.86 -9.32 -14.34
N THR A 137 -6.02 -9.13 -15.37
CA THR A 137 -5.71 -10.17 -16.36
C THR A 137 -5.19 -11.45 -15.72
N GLN A 138 -4.28 -11.34 -14.76
CA GLN A 138 -3.73 -12.51 -14.08
C GLN A 138 -4.76 -13.18 -13.16
N ALA A 139 -5.55 -12.39 -12.44
CA ALA A 139 -6.60 -12.93 -11.57
C ALA A 139 -7.66 -13.66 -12.35
N ALA A 140 -8.09 -13.12 -13.50
CA ALA A 140 -9.04 -13.77 -14.38
C ALA A 140 -8.48 -15.07 -14.98
N LEU A 141 -7.21 -15.07 -15.41
CA LEU A 141 -6.56 -16.29 -15.90
C LEU A 141 -6.54 -17.40 -14.83
N PHE A 142 -6.28 -17.04 -13.56
CA PHE A 142 -6.36 -18.00 -12.46
C PHE A 142 -7.77 -18.56 -12.26
N LEU A 143 -8.80 -17.70 -12.32
CA LEU A 143 -10.18 -18.14 -12.20
C LEU A 143 -10.58 -19.06 -13.34
N ASP A 144 -10.20 -18.74 -14.58
CA ASP A 144 -10.45 -19.57 -15.75
C ASP A 144 -9.74 -20.94 -15.65
N CYS A 145 -8.47 -20.96 -15.24
CA CYS A 145 -7.72 -22.19 -15.01
C CYS A 145 -8.35 -23.06 -13.90
N TRP A 146 -9.00 -22.44 -12.94
CA TRP A 146 -9.70 -23.13 -11.85
C TRP A 146 -11.10 -23.61 -12.26
N GLY A 147 -11.58 -23.20 -13.44
CA GLY A 147 -12.92 -23.51 -13.92
C GLY A 147 -14.01 -22.67 -13.23
N ALA A 148 -13.64 -21.54 -12.65
CA ALA A 148 -14.59 -20.62 -12.08
C ALA A 148 -15.34 -19.87 -13.20
N GLY A 149 -16.67 -19.90 -13.15
CA GLY A 149 -17.49 -19.14 -14.10
C GLY A 149 -17.49 -17.63 -13.79
N PRO A 150 -18.11 -16.83 -14.67
CA PRO A 150 -18.20 -15.38 -14.52
C PRO A 150 -18.94 -14.95 -13.23
N ASP A 151 -19.72 -15.84 -12.66
CA ASP A 151 -20.51 -15.60 -11.42
C ASP A 151 -19.75 -16.02 -10.14
N PHE A 152 -18.41 -16.19 -10.23
CA PHE A 152 -17.62 -16.53 -9.05
C PHE A 152 -17.81 -15.48 -7.95
N PRO A 153 -18.17 -15.88 -6.71
CA PRO A 153 -18.49 -14.95 -5.64
C PRO A 153 -17.25 -14.25 -5.13
N LEU A 154 -17.03 -13.01 -5.58
CA LEU A 154 -16.02 -12.10 -5.06
C LEU A 154 -16.65 -11.13 -4.05
N LEU A 155 -15.87 -10.66 -3.09
CA LEU A 155 -16.36 -9.70 -2.08
C LEU A 155 -16.82 -8.40 -2.74
N ASP A 156 -16.03 -7.88 -3.68
CA ASP A 156 -16.38 -6.74 -4.51
C ASP A 156 -16.43 -7.19 -5.98
N PRO A 157 -17.48 -6.82 -6.74
CA PRO A 157 -17.54 -7.19 -8.14
C PRO A 157 -16.49 -6.39 -8.95
N PRO A 158 -15.75 -7.05 -9.85
CA PRO A 158 -14.82 -6.36 -10.73
C PRO A 158 -15.58 -5.46 -11.72
N PRO A 159 -14.96 -4.37 -12.22
CA PRO A 159 -15.57 -3.54 -13.24
C PRO A 159 -15.87 -4.37 -14.50
N ALA A 160 -17.07 -4.23 -15.07
CA ALA A 160 -17.48 -4.99 -16.26
C ALA A 160 -16.51 -4.79 -17.45
N GLN A 161 -15.93 -3.60 -17.59
CA GLN A 161 -14.93 -3.31 -18.62
C GLN A 161 -13.61 -4.08 -18.42
N ALA A 162 -13.23 -4.37 -17.17
CA ALA A 162 -12.01 -5.13 -16.89
C ALA A 162 -12.14 -6.59 -17.32
N LEU A 163 -13.34 -7.16 -17.19
CA LEU A 163 -13.65 -8.53 -17.64
C LEU A 163 -13.80 -8.62 -19.17
N SER A 164 -14.37 -7.60 -19.82
CA SER A 164 -14.58 -7.63 -21.28
C SER A 164 -13.27 -7.63 -22.07
N LEU A 165 -12.21 -7.01 -21.57
CA LEU A 165 -10.89 -6.99 -22.21
C LEU A 165 -10.19 -8.36 -22.14
N ILE A 166 -10.58 -9.23 -21.23
CA ILE A 166 -10.05 -10.59 -21.09
C ILE A 166 -10.72 -11.53 -22.11
N HIS A 167 -12.00 -11.32 -22.40
CA HIS A 167 -12.75 -12.11 -23.39
C HIS A 167 -12.46 -11.76 -24.86
N ILE A 168 -11.82 -10.64 -25.16
CA ILE A 168 -11.45 -10.26 -26.55
C ILE A 168 -10.32 -11.13 -27.11
N SER A 169 -9.64 -11.94 -26.30
CA SER A 169 -8.54 -12.80 -26.73
C SER A 169 -8.93 -14.28 -26.95
N GLU A 170 -10.22 -14.63 -26.99
CA GLU A 170 -10.58 -15.96 -27.50
C GLU A 170 -10.20 -16.03 -28.98
N PRO A 171 -9.28 -16.96 -29.37
CA PRO A 171 -9.02 -17.19 -30.78
C PRO A 171 -10.31 -17.71 -31.39
N THR A 172 -10.84 -16.99 -32.36
CA THR A 172 -11.95 -17.44 -33.18
C THR A 172 -11.59 -18.86 -33.68
N ARG A 173 -12.21 -19.90 -33.14
CA ARG A 173 -12.14 -21.23 -33.75
C ARG A 173 -12.66 -21.10 -35.17
N LEU A 174 -11.76 -21.11 -36.13
CA LEU A 174 -12.10 -21.38 -37.52
C LEU A 174 -12.66 -22.79 -37.53
N LEU A 175 -13.99 -22.87 -37.56
CA LEU A 175 -14.67 -24.13 -37.91
C LEU A 175 -14.38 -24.39 -39.40
N SER A 176 -13.47 -25.30 -39.66
CA SER A 176 -13.32 -25.98 -40.94
C SER A 176 -14.28 -27.16 -41.01
#